data_743bdd22c1f87d46213d75b7578724d9
#
_entry.id   743bdd22c1f87d46213d75b7578724d9
#
_cell.length_a   1.000
_cell.length_b   1.000
_cell.length_c   1.000
_cell.angle_alpha   90.00
_cell.angle_beta   90.00
_cell.angle_gamma   90.00
#
_symmetry.space_group_name_H-M   'P 1'
#
loop_
_entity.id
_entity.type
_entity.pdbx_description
1 polymer ?
#
loop_
_entity_poly.entity_id
_entity_poly.type
_entity_poly.pdbx_seq_one_letter_code
_entity_poly.pdbx_strand_id
1 'polypeptide(L)'
;PANEKGRATNGAAIAMKARIVLYQNDDTKMKEIASQLKELITDPAYQYDLIPDYKVLFDDEYEWCKESVFEVNYTEIGNSNDWAGKANQGNSDIIMLGARGLKDPNNVYVEGWGFAPVTKALNDAFLPNDPRKWTTIIDHEEFRAEGGTVSSDVNQYTGYSVRKYHPRAGYSSTVGTEALNYKNNYRVIRF
;
A
#
# COMPACT_ATOMS: atom_id res chain seq x y z
N PRO A 1 -0.40 -23.00 -3.86
CA PRO A 1 -0.61 -23.76 -2.63
C PRO A 1 -0.66 -22.82 -1.44
N ALA A 2 -1.59 -23.05 -0.50
CA ALA A 2 -1.82 -22.18 0.66
C ALA A 2 -0.56 -21.94 1.55
N ASN A 3 0.47 -22.76 1.37
CA ASN A 3 1.69 -22.72 2.18
C ASN A 3 2.86 -21.98 1.51
N GLU A 4 2.68 -21.42 0.32
CA GLU A 4 3.76 -20.77 -0.44
C GLU A 4 3.39 -19.30 -0.70
N LYS A 5 3.15 -18.56 0.37
CA LYS A 5 2.88 -17.11 0.31
C LYS A 5 4.01 -16.38 -0.43
N GLY A 6 3.64 -15.44 -1.29
CA GLY A 6 4.58 -14.66 -2.09
C GLY A 6 4.96 -15.27 -3.44
N ARG A 7 4.55 -16.50 -3.75
CA ARG A 7 4.71 -17.06 -5.10
C ARG A 7 3.59 -16.61 -6.03
N ALA A 8 3.92 -16.45 -7.31
CA ALA A 8 2.90 -16.17 -8.32
C ALA A 8 1.94 -17.37 -8.46
N THR A 9 0.65 -17.08 -8.34
CA THR A 9 -0.44 -18.05 -8.51
C THR A 9 -0.95 -18.03 -9.94
N ASN A 10 -1.79 -19.00 -10.30
CA ASN A 10 -2.50 -18.98 -11.59
C ASN A 10 -3.38 -17.71 -11.71
N GLY A 11 -4.07 -17.32 -10.64
CA GLY A 11 -4.86 -16.08 -10.62
C GLY A 11 -4.00 -14.83 -10.86
N ALA A 12 -2.80 -14.76 -10.28
CA ALA A 12 -1.85 -13.68 -10.54
C ALA A 12 -1.41 -13.64 -12.02
N ALA A 13 -1.18 -14.82 -12.63
CA ALA A 13 -0.81 -14.90 -14.04
C ALA A 13 -1.95 -14.43 -14.97
N ILE A 14 -3.19 -14.84 -14.71
CA ILE A 14 -4.39 -14.37 -15.45
C ILE A 14 -4.55 -12.87 -15.32
N ALA A 15 -4.46 -12.33 -14.11
CA ALA A 15 -4.63 -10.91 -13.86
C ALA A 15 -3.51 -10.07 -14.50
N MET A 16 -2.27 -10.53 -14.49
CA MET A 16 -1.16 -9.88 -15.20
C MET A 16 -1.35 -9.95 -16.71
N LYS A 17 -1.77 -11.09 -17.26
CA LYS A 17 -2.14 -11.24 -18.68
C LYS A 17 -3.22 -10.22 -19.06
N ALA A 18 -4.24 -10.02 -18.20
CA ALA A 18 -5.29 -9.04 -18.45
C ALA A 18 -4.74 -7.62 -18.59
N ARG A 19 -3.83 -7.20 -17.72
CA ARG A 19 -3.17 -5.88 -17.83
C ARG A 19 -2.42 -5.72 -19.14
N ILE A 20 -1.70 -6.75 -19.59
CA ILE A 20 -0.96 -6.73 -20.87
C ILE A 20 -1.93 -6.63 -22.05
N VAL A 21 -3.00 -7.43 -22.06
CA VAL A 21 -4.00 -7.43 -23.14
C VAL A 21 -4.69 -6.08 -23.28
N LEU A 22 -5.01 -5.42 -22.16
CA LEU A 22 -5.57 -4.05 -22.18
C LEU A 22 -4.67 -3.06 -22.91
N TYR A 23 -3.34 -3.13 -22.70
CA TYR A 23 -2.40 -2.28 -23.40
C TYR A 23 -2.26 -2.63 -24.90
N GLN A 24 -2.51 -3.88 -25.29
CA GLN A 24 -2.45 -4.30 -26.71
C GLN A 24 -3.65 -3.80 -27.53
N ASN A 25 -4.75 -3.44 -26.87
CA ASN A 25 -6.00 -3.00 -27.49
C ASN A 25 -6.52 -3.94 -28.59
N ASP A 26 -6.44 -5.27 -28.35
CA ASP A 26 -6.86 -6.33 -29.26
C ASP A 26 -8.20 -6.91 -28.81
N ASP A 27 -9.26 -6.59 -29.52
CA ASP A 27 -10.64 -6.98 -29.17
C ASP A 27 -10.82 -8.50 -29.03
N THR A 28 -10.10 -9.30 -29.81
CA THR A 28 -10.20 -10.77 -29.75
C THR A 28 -9.61 -11.27 -28.44
N LYS A 29 -8.43 -10.79 -28.08
CA LYS A 29 -7.76 -11.13 -26.82
C LYS A 29 -8.52 -10.59 -25.61
N MET A 30 -9.15 -9.41 -25.73
CA MET A 30 -10.00 -8.85 -24.66
C MET A 30 -11.19 -9.75 -24.34
N LYS A 31 -11.84 -10.34 -25.34
CA LYS A 31 -12.94 -11.28 -25.12
C LYS A 31 -12.47 -12.56 -24.40
N GLU A 32 -11.33 -13.09 -24.84
CA GLU A 32 -10.72 -14.28 -24.19
C GLU A 32 -10.39 -13.99 -22.73
N ILE A 33 -9.68 -12.88 -22.45
CA ILE A 33 -9.26 -12.56 -21.09
C ILE A 33 -10.43 -12.21 -20.19
N ALA A 34 -11.49 -11.61 -20.72
CA ALA A 34 -12.72 -11.35 -19.96
C ALA A 34 -13.36 -12.64 -19.46
N SER A 35 -13.35 -13.71 -20.27
CA SER A 35 -13.83 -15.02 -19.83
C SER A 35 -12.97 -15.63 -18.74
N GLN A 36 -11.64 -15.52 -18.85
CA GLN A 36 -10.71 -16.00 -17.82
C GLN A 36 -10.85 -15.19 -16.51
N LEU A 37 -11.04 -13.87 -16.59
CA LEU A 37 -11.29 -13.04 -15.40
C LEU A 37 -12.65 -13.38 -14.76
N LYS A 38 -13.67 -13.65 -15.55
CA LYS A 38 -14.97 -14.09 -15.03
C LYS A 38 -14.83 -15.40 -14.25
N GLU A 39 -14.10 -16.38 -14.80
CA GLU A 39 -13.81 -17.63 -14.12
C GLU A 39 -13.07 -17.38 -12.81
N LEU A 40 -12.02 -16.54 -12.82
CA LEU A 40 -11.26 -16.16 -11.62
C LEU A 40 -12.15 -15.55 -10.53
N ILE A 41 -13.21 -14.80 -10.91
CA ILE A 41 -14.16 -14.16 -9.99
C ILE A 41 -15.19 -15.17 -9.46
N THR A 42 -15.63 -16.13 -10.31
CA THR A 42 -16.79 -16.97 -10.00
C THR A 42 -16.46 -18.38 -9.54
N ASP A 43 -15.27 -18.87 -9.86
CA ASP A 43 -14.82 -20.22 -9.42
C ASP A 43 -14.29 -20.17 -7.98
N PRO A 44 -14.96 -20.85 -7.04
CA PRO A 44 -14.57 -20.88 -5.65
C PRO A 44 -13.17 -21.51 -5.41
N ALA A 45 -12.61 -22.20 -6.38
CA ALA A 45 -11.25 -22.76 -6.29
C ALA A 45 -10.19 -21.66 -6.16
N TYR A 46 -10.43 -20.45 -6.67
CA TYR A 46 -9.52 -19.31 -6.54
C TYR A 46 -9.57 -18.64 -5.17
N GLN A 47 -10.69 -18.75 -4.46
CA GLN A 47 -10.89 -18.20 -3.10
C GLN A 47 -10.65 -16.69 -2.95
N TYR A 48 -10.73 -15.92 -4.05
CA TYR A 48 -10.64 -14.47 -3.98
C TYR A 48 -11.97 -13.85 -3.56
N ASP A 49 -11.88 -12.76 -2.79
CA ASP A 49 -13.04 -12.00 -2.36
C ASP A 49 -12.60 -10.63 -1.84
N LEU A 50 -13.51 -9.68 -1.72
CA LEU A 50 -13.22 -8.38 -1.14
C LEU A 50 -13.13 -8.46 0.39
N ILE A 51 -12.27 -7.63 0.97
CA ILE A 51 -12.24 -7.39 2.42
C ILE A 51 -13.31 -6.36 2.75
N PRO A 52 -14.26 -6.66 3.66
CA PRO A 52 -15.39 -5.78 3.96
C PRO A 52 -14.97 -4.41 4.50
N ASP A 53 -13.94 -4.37 5.33
CA ASP A 53 -13.41 -3.12 5.87
C ASP A 53 -12.17 -2.67 5.09
N TYR A 54 -12.36 -1.63 4.28
CA TYR A 54 -11.26 -1.06 3.50
C TYR A 54 -10.15 -0.43 4.37
N LYS A 55 -10.46 -0.05 5.62
CA LYS A 55 -9.50 0.61 6.51
C LYS A 55 -8.31 -0.29 6.87
N VAL A 56 -8.58 -1.57 7.06
CA VAL A 56 -7.58 -2.55 7.49
C VAL A 56 -6.79 -3.17 6.34
N LEU A 57 -7.22 -2.94 5.10
CA LEU A 57 -6.64 -3.61 3.94
C LEU A 57 -5.14 -3.38 3.78
N PHE A 58 -4.62 -2.26 4.27
CA PHE A 58 -3.19 -1.90 4.16
C PHE A 58 -2.39 -2.17 5.43
N ASP A 59 -2.96 -2.87 6.39
CA ASP A 59 -2.29 -3.36 7.58
C ASP A 59 -1.56 -4.68 7.28
N ASP A 60 -0.46 -4.96 7.96
CA ASP A 60 0.36 -6.15 7.74
C ASP A 60 -0.40 -7.46 8.03
N GLU A 61 -1.33 -7.44 8.99
CA GLU A 61 -2.21 -8.57 9.29
C GLU A 61 -3.07 -9.01 8.11
N TYR A 62 -3.32 -8.11 7.15
CA TYR A 62 -4.09 -8.37 5.94
C TYR A 62 -3.25 -8.65 4.70
N GLU A 63 -1.95 -8.82 4.87
CA GLU A 63 -1.10 -9.32 3.79
C GLU A 63 -1.52 -10.73 3.36
N TRP A 64 -1.42 -11.00 2.08
CA TRP A 64 -1.91 -12.25 1.44
C TRP A 64 -3.36 -12.61 1.78
N CYS A 65 -4.18 -11.61 2.12
CA CYS A 65 -5.61 -11.84 2.33
C CYS A 65 -6.30 -12.25 1.01
N LYS A 66 -7.58 -12.64 1.12
CA LYS A 66 -8.37 -13.07 -0.04
C LYS A 66 -8.57 -12.00 -1.12
N GLU A 67 -8.34 -10.72 -0.83
CA GLU A 67 -8.35 -9.63 -1.80
C GLU A 67 -6.99 -9.45 -2.50
N SER A 68 -5.93 -10.05 -2.01
CA SER A 68 -4.61 -9.96 -2.60
C SER A 68 -4.41 -11.02 -3.68
N VAL A 69 -4.31 -10.57 -4.94
CA VAL A 69 -4.05 -11.46 -6.08
C VAL A 69 -2.56 -11.65 -6.29
N PHE A 70 -1.79 -10.56 -6.16
CA PHE A 70 -0.32 -10.62 -6.23
C PHE A 70 0.32 -9.52 -5.39
N GLU A 71 1.25 -9.93 -4.52
CA GLU A 71 2.04 -9.04 -3.68
C GLU A 71 3.54 -9.25 -3.90
N VAL A 72 4.30 -8.17 -3.81
CA VAL A 72 5.76 -8.23 -3.61
C VAL A 72 6.02 -8.24 -2.12
N ASN A 73 6.77 -9.24 -1.67
CA ASN A 73 7.04 -9.46 -0.26
C ASN A 73 8.26 -8.67 0.20
N TYR A 74 8.17 -8.11 1.38
CA TYR A 74 9.23 -7.42 2.07
C TYR A 74 9.40 -7.95 3.48
N THR A 75 10.55 -7.69 4.11
CA THR A 75 10.82 -8.06 5.49
C THR A 75 11.64 -6.99 6.19
N GLU A 76 11.36 -6.79 7.48
CA GLU A 76 12.13 -5.90 8.36
C GLU A 76 13.44 -6.52 8.85
N ILE A 77 13.67 -7.82 8.60
CA ILE A 77 14.79 -8.58 9.17
C ILE A 77 16.11 -8.34 8.41
N GLY A 78 16.09 -7.54 7.36
CA GLY A 78 17.27 -7.20 6.58
C GLY A 78 18.38 -6.55 7.43
N ASN A 79 19.63 -6.97 7.22
CA ASN A 79 20.78 -6.60 8.06
C ASN A 79 21.38 -5.22 7.76
N SER A 80 20.78 -4.43 6.90
CA SER A 80 21.37 -3.17 6.46
C SER A 80 20.34 -2.13 6.11
N ASN A 81 20.51 -0.93 6.62
CA ASN A 81 19.89 0.30 6.13
C ASN A 81 20.67 0.90 4.96
N ASP A 82 21.38 0.07 4.20
CA ASP A 82 22.22 0.51 3.10
C ASP A 82 21.39 0.79 1.85
N TRP A 83 21.39 2.01 1.38
CA TRP A 83 20.84 2.41 0.08
C TRP A 83 21.44 1.65 -1.10
N ALA A 84 22.65 1.12 -0.98
CA ALA A 84 23.28 0.31 -2.02
C ALA A 84 22.62 -1.06 -2.23
N GLY A 85 21.65 -1.41 -1.42
CA GLY A 85 20.64 -2.42 -1.73
C GLY A 85 21.08 -3.87 -1.62
N LYS A 86 22.30 -4.18 -1.25
CA LYS A 86 22.79 -5.58 -1.25
C LYS A 86 22.20 -6.46 -0.15
N ALA A 87 21.67 -5.86 0.90
CA ALA A 87 21.10 -6.58 2.04
C ALA A 87 19.74 -6.02 2.49
N ASN A 88 19.23 -4.99 1.81
CA ASN A 88 17.93 -4.42 2.11
C ASN A 88 16.83 -5.29 1.48
N GLN A 89 16.05 -5.95 2.32
CA GLN A 89 14.89 -6.76 1.92
C GLN A 89 13.56 -6.07 2.31
N GLY A 90 13.65 -4.88 2.89
CA GLY A 90 12.51 -4.09 3.31
C GLY A 90 12.00 -3.16 2.21
N ASN A 91 10.78 -2.67 2.42
CA ASN A 91 10.14 -1.67 1.57
C ASN A 91 10.58 -0.27 2.00
N SER A 92 11.59 0.29 1.33
CA SER A 92 12.10 1.63 1.63
C SER A 92 11.18 2.76 1.18
N ASP A 93 10.22 2.50 0.27
CA ASP A 93 9.27 3.52 -0.18
C ASP A 93 8.37 4.00 0.98
N ILE A 94 8.19 3.16 1.99
CA ILE A 94 7.38 3.46 3.16
C ILE A 94 7.90 4.70 3.89
N ILE A 95 9.19 4.77 4.21
CA ILE A 95 9.76 5.93 4.90
C ILE A 95 9.72 7.18 4.03
N MET A 96 9.87 7.03 2.72
CA MET A 96 9.82 8.15 1.78
C MET A 96 8.44 8.80 1.72
N LEU A 97 7.37 7.99 1.81
CA LEU A 97 5.98 8.45 1.70
C LEU A 97 5.46 9.11 2.99
N GLY A 98 6.00 8.73 4.14
CA GLY A 98 5.54 9.22 5.44
C GLY A 98 5.68 10.73 5.61
N ALA A 99 4.77 11.34 6.36
CA ALA A 99 4.83 12.78 6.65
C ALA A 99 6.05 13.13 7.51
N ARG A 100 6.71 14.23 7.16
CA ARG A 100 7.87 14.73 7.91
C ARG A 100 7.46 15.38 9.23
N GLY A 101 8.19 15.06 10.30
CA GLY A 101 7.94 15.59 11.65
C GLY A 101 6.60 15.13 12.23
N LEU A 102 6.04 14.03 11.72
CA LEU A 102 4.83 13.45 12.28
C LEU A 102 5.12 12.83 13.65
N LYS A 103 4.30 13.20 14.63
CA LYS A 103 4.26 12.55 15.95
C LYS A 103 2.80 12.19 16.25
N ASP A 104 2.54 10.92 16.37
CA ASP A 104 1.22 10.38 16.66
C ASP A 104 1.10 10.09 18.17
N PRO A 105 0.15 10.71 18.89
CA PRO A 105 -0.05 10.45 20.32
C PRO A 105 -0.43 9.00 20.62
N ASN A 106 -1.02 8.30 19.64
CA ASN A 106 -1.40 6.89 19.76
C ASN A 106 -0.27 5.92 19.36
N ASN A 107 0.89 6.45 18.93
CA ASN A 107 2.05 5.67 18.50
C ASN A 107 1.72 4.62 17.40
N VAL A 108 0.77 4.90 16.53
CA VAL A 108 0.44 4.06 15.37
C VAL A 108 1.36 4.42 14.20
N TYR A 109 1.48 5.72 13.91
CA TYR A 109 2.30 6.23 12.82
C TYR A 109 3.62 6.81 13.34
N VAL A 110 4.66 6.67 12.53
CA VAL A 110 5.96 7.33 12.76
C VAL A 110 6.29 8.28 11.63
N GLU A 111 7.21 9.21 11.86
CA GLU A 111 7.59 10.17 10.84
C GLU A 111 8.26 9.50 9.64
N GLY A 112 8.17 10.17 8.48
CA GLY A 112 8.89 9.82 7.26
C GLY A 112 9.57 11.02 6.62
N TRP A 113 9.93 10.88 5.35
CA TRP A 113 10.70 11.91 4.63
C TRP A 113 9.85 12.92 3.86
N GLY A 114 8.57 12.66 3.65
CA GLY A 114 7.61 13.57 3.04
C GLY A 114 7.79 13.80 1.55
N PHE A 115 8.28 12.80 0.79
CA PHE A 115 8.61 12.99 -0.63
C PHE A 115 7.40 12.94 -1.57
N ALA A 116 6.28 12.43 -1.14
CA ALA A 116 5.08 12.34 -1.98
C ALA A 116 3.85 12.86 -1.23
N PRO A 117 3.76 14.17 -0.99
CA PRO A 117 2.59 14.75 -0.34
C PRO A 117 1.35 14.59 -1.24
N VAL A 118 0.21 14.38 -0.62
CA VAL A 118 -1.06 14.31 -1.34
C VAL A 118 -1.48 15.71 -1.79
N THR A 119 -1.89 15.85 -3.04
CA THR A 119 -2.37 17.14 -3.55
C THR A 119 -3.77 17.46 -3.03
N LYS A 120 -4.09 18.76 -2.91
CA LYS A 120 -5.46 19.21 -2.61
C LYS A 120 -6.46 18.66 -3.63
N ALA A 121 -6.09 18.58 -4.91
CA ALA A 121 -6.95 18.06 -5.97
C ALA A 121 -7.34 16.60 -5.72
N LEU A 122 -6.42 15.76 -5.25
CA LEU A 122 -6.75 14.38 -4.89
C LEU A 122 -7.66 14.32 -3.65
N ASN A 123 -7.40 15.16 -2.64
CA ASN A 123 -8.26 15.25 -1.47
C ASN A 123 -9.71 15.63 -1.86
N ASP A 124 -9.86 16.61 -2.73
CA ASP A 124 -11.16 17.15 -3.16
C ASP A 124 -11.89 16.21 -4.14
N ALA A 125 -11.20 15.26 -4.75
CA ALA A 125 -11.79 14.27 -5.66
C ALA A 125 -12.62 13.20 -4.94
N PHE A 126 -12.43 13.03 -3.64
CA PHE A 126 -13.26 12.11 -2.86
C PHE A 126 -14.65 12.69 -2.63
N LEU A 127 -15.67 11.88 -2.87
CA LEU A 127 -17.05 12.26 -2.57
C LEU A 127 -17.27 12.36 -1.05
N PRO A 128 -18.26 13.16 -0.60
CA PRO A 128 -18.66 13.16 0.80
C PRO A 128 -18.97 11.74 1.28
N ASN A 129 -18.43 11.37 2.45
CA ASN A 129 -18.59 10.04 3.05
C ASN A 129 -17.94 8.88 2.28
N ASP A 130 -17.04 9.13 1.33
CA ASP A 130 -16.26 8.05 0.70
C ASP A 130 -15.35 7.40 1.76
N PRO A 131 -15.56 6.11 2.11
CA PRO A 131 -14.79 5.44 3.16
C PRO A 131 -13.31 5.28 2.80
N ARG A 132 -12.97 5.39 1.51
CA ARG A 132 -11.58 5.26 1.02
C ARG A 132 -10.74 6.49 1.35
N LYS A 133 -11.36 7.68 1.53
CA LYS A 133 -10.64 8.92 1.82
C LYS A 133 -9.79 8.77 3.08
N TRP A 134 -10.42 8.37 4.18
CA TRP A 134 -9.72 8.21 5.45
C TRP A 134 -8.53 7.24 5.35
N THR A 135 -8.70 6.10 4.66
CA THR A 135 -7.61 5.12 4.50
C THR A 135 -6.49 5.64 3.59
N THR A 136 -6.80 6.56 2.68
CA THR A 136 -5.85 7.03 1.67
C THR A 136 -5.06 8.24 2.14
N ILE A 137 -5.68 9.15 2.92
CA ILE A 137 -5.15 10.48 3.22
C ILE A 137 -5.09 10.69 4.74
N ILE A 138 -4.00 11.27 5.22
CA ILE A 138 -3.92 11.96 6.51
C ILE A 138 -4.12 13.44 6.23
N ASP A 139 -5.23 14.00 6.71
CA ASP A 139 -5.44 15.44 6.77
C ASP A 139 -4.68 15.98 7.99
N HIS A 140 -3.77 16.92 7.77
CA HIS A 140 -2.90 17.41 8.83
C HIS A 140 -3.64 18.29 9.85
N GLU A 141 -4.73 18.94 9.45
CA GLU A 141 -5.54 19.72 10.37
C GLU A 141 -6.36 18.81 11.29
N GLU A 142 -7.01 17.80 10.71
CA GLU A 142 -7.73 16.76 11.48
C GLU A 142 -6.75 16.04 12.43
N PHE A 143 -5.58 15.65 11.95
CA PHE A 143 -4.58 14.96 12.76
C PHE A 143 -4.06 15.80 13.93
N ARG A 144 -3.88 17.13 13.73
CA ARG A 144 -3.53 18.04 14.83
C ARG A 144 -4.67 18.21 15.83
N ALA A 145 -5.92 18.26 15.36
CA ALA A 145 -7.08 18.33 16.24
C ALA A 145 -7.21 17.09 17.14
N GLU A 146 -6.71 15.93 16.68
CA GLU A 146 -6.61 14.69 17.44
C GLU A 146 -5.39 14.64 18.38
N GLY A 147 -4.60 15.71 18.47
CA GLY A 147 -3.43 15.83 19.35
C GLY A 147 -2.10 15.43 18.71
N GLY A 148 -2.09 15.09 17.43
CA GLY A 148 -0.87 14.81 16.67
C GLY A 148 -0.12 16.06 16.26
N THR A 149 1.09 15.90 15.75
CA THR A 149 1.87 16.97 15.13
C THR A 149 2.40 16.55 13.78
N VAL A 150 2.52 17.50 12.85
CA VAL A 150 3.16 17.33 11.53
C VAL A 150 3.86 18.63 11.20
N SER A 151 5.09 18.56 10.66
CA SER A 151 5.82 19.76 10.22
C SER A 151 5.11 20.42 9.05
N SER A 152 4.95 21.74 9.12
CA SER A 152 4.45 22.58 8.01
C SER A 152 5.57 23.36 7.31
N ASP A 153 6.74 23.43 7.91
CA ASP A 153 7.93 24.07 7.34
C ASP A 153 8.75 23.01 6.57
N VAL A 154 8.16 22.54 5.47
CA VAL A 154 8.76 21.55 4.58
C VAL A 154 8.46 21.90 3.13
N ASN A 155 9.36 21.51 2.22
CA ASN A 155 9.13 21.70 0.80
C ASN A 155 7.84 20.99 0.36
N GLN A 156 7.07 21.65 -0.51
CA GLN A 156 5.84 21.10 -1.10
C GLN A 156 4.75 20.77 -0.05
N TYR A 157 4.71 21.49 1.05
CA TYR A 157 3.64 21.32 2.03
C TYR A 157 2.27 21.57 1.41
N THR A 158 1.40 20.58 1.50
CA THR A 158 0.04 20.63 0.93
C THR A 158 -1.06 20.60 2.00
N GLY A 159 -0.72 20.29 3.24
CA GLY A 159 -1.67 20.00 4.32
C GLY A 159 -2.13 18.53 4.34
N TYR A 160 -1.65 17.70 3.43
CA TYR A 160 -2.07 16.30 3.29
C TYR A 160 -0.89 15.38 3.06
N SER A 161 -0.96 14.17 3.62
CA SER A 161 0.00 13.09 3.35
C SER A 161 -0.68 11.76 3.08
N VAL A 162 0.09 10.81 2.56
CA VAL A 162 -0.42 9.46 2.29
C VAL A 162 -0.63 8.71 3.60
N ARG A 163 -1.80 8.10 3.81
CA ARG A 163 -2.06 7.20 4.93
C ARG A 163 -1.75 5.74 4.55
N LYS A 164 -2.12 5.33 3.33
CA LYS A 164 -1.71 4.04 2.79
C LYS A 164 -0.18 3.94 2.79
N TYR A 165 0.34 2.83 3.28
CA TYR A 165 1.79 2.63 3.34
C TYR A 165 2.53 3.76 4.09
N HIS A 166 1.86 4.46 5.02
CA HIS A 166 2.56 5.36 5.94
C HIS A 166 3.42 4.53 6.90
N PRO A 167 4.63 5.02 7.27
CA PRO A 167 5.45 4.35 8.28
C PRO A 167 4.68 4.11 9.56
N ARG A 168 4.71 2.89 10.08
CA ARG A 168 4.05 2.50 11.33
C ARG A 168 5.05 2.01 12.35
N ALA A 169 4.75 2.27 13.62
CA ALA A 169 5.54 1.76 14.73
C ALA A 169 5.56 0.21 14.70
N GLY A 170 6.74 -0.37 14.87
CA GLY A 170 6.91 -1.83 14.87
C GLY A 170 6.94 -2.50 13.49
N TYR A 171 6.80 -1.74 12.38
CA TYR A 171 6.86 -2.29 11.02
C TYR A 171 8.29 -2.27 10.43
N SER A 172 9.25 -1.71 11.17
CA SER A 172 10.67 -1.78 10.88
C SER A 172 11.42 -2.21 12.14
N SER A 173 12.52 -2.94 11.97
CA SER A 173 13.42 -3.32 13.06
C SER A 173 14.27 -2.14 13.57
N THR A 174 14.35 -1.06 12.81
CA THR A 174 14.99 0.21 13.16
C THR A 174 13.96 1.30 13.34
N VAL A 175 14.27 2.32 14.13
CA VAL A 175 13.39 3.46 14.39
C VAL A 175 13.99 4.76 13.87
N GLY A 176 13.13 5.73 13.61
CA GLY A 176 13.51 7.05 13.14
C GLY A 176 13.69 7.14 11.63
N THR A 177 14.25 8.26 11.18
CA THR A 177 14.40 8.60 9.75
C THR A 177 15.40 7.72 8.99
N GLU A 178 16.12 6.87 9.68
CA GLU A 178 17.08 5.92 9.09
C GLU A 178 16.48 4.53 8.84
N ALA A 179 15.21 4.32 9.20
CA ALA A 179 14.53 3.05 9.01
C ALA A 179 14.19 2.81 7.54
N LEU A 180 14.93 1.96 6.86
CA LEU A 180 14.73 1.63 5.44
C LEU A 180 14.04 0.28 5.22
N ASN A 181 14.01 -0.61 6.23
CA ASN A 181 13.46 -1.95 6.13
C ASN A 181 12.07 -2.02 6.78
N TYR A 182 11.03 -1.65 6.02
CA TYR A 182 9.64 -1.88 6.42
C TYR A 182 9.14 -3.21 5.87
N LYS A 183 8.38 -3.95 6.67
CA LYS A 183 7.83 -5.27 6.29
C LYS A 183 6.59 -5.19 5.41
N ASN A 184 6.03 -4.01 5.18
CA ASN A 184 4.81 -3.85 4.39
C ASN A 184 4.97 -4.39 2.96
N ASN A 185 4.20 -5.39 2.60
CA ASN A 185 4.12 -5.89 1.24
C ASN A 185 3.46 -4.86 0.30
N TYR A 186 3.88 -4.86 -0.94
CA TYR A 186 3.26 -4.04 -1.97
C TYR A 186 2.29 -4.88 -2.80
N ARG A 187 0.99 -4.57 -2.72
CA ARG A 187 -0.04 -5.23 -3.54
C ARG A 187 -0.02 -4.68 -4.96
N VAL A 188 0.51 -5.48 -5.88
CA VAL A 188 0.60 -5.15 -7.30
C VAL A 188 -0.76 -5.32 -7.98
N ILE A 189 -1.49 -6.37 -7.60
CA ILE A 189 -2.82 -6.69 -8.14
C ILE A 189 -3.73 -7.07 -6.98
N ARG A 190 -4.90 -6.46 -6.97
CA ARG A 190 -5.98 -6.68 -6.02
C ARG A 190 -7.23 -7.15 -6.76
N PHE A 191 -8.00 -8.00 -6.09
CA PHE A 191 -9.31 -8.48 -6.56
C PHE A 191 -10.37 -7.39 -6.68
#